data_a612369be8c590eb77dfefe72fe034d4
#
_entry.id   a612369be8c590eb77dfefe72fe034d4
#
_cell.length_a   1.000
_cell.length_b   1.000
_cell.length_c   1.000
_cell.angle_alpha   90.00
_cell.angle_beta   90.00
_cell.angle_gamma   90.00
#
_symmetry.space_group_name_H-M   'P 1'
#
loop_
_entity.id
_entity.type
_entity.pdbx_description
1 polymer ?
#
loop_
_entity_poly.entity_id
_entity_poly.type
_entity_poly.pdbx_seq_one_letter_code
_entity_poly.pdbx_strand_id
1 'polypeptide(L)'
;YKSSEKSCQGLHHMCGDAIYPPYHPELAKFEQEPEVECAAVDRGQAMRVLGDAKKIALASPNIARRLLVPRSNPIVHRTRGGYMRALSKDTKNKDSGAPTYFIVDEYHAHQNSEIYDLGTNSFGKRVQSLLDVITTAGDDAGSKPCYEEELYAKRVLEDPTVTDESYFVMVRELDEGDNPHDERTWHKANPCLRYPSRYSDILLKQIRDEHNAAYTSNDPDKIRKFLTRRMCL
;
A
#
# COMPACT_ATOMS: atom_id res chain seq x y z
N TYR A 1 7.14 -7.78 2.72
CA TYR A 1 7.62 -6.91 1.64
C TYR A 1 6.72 -5.68 1.48
N LYS A 2 5.39 -5.86 1.30
CA LYS A 2 4.44 -4.75 1.15
C LYS A 2 4.47 -3.76 2.34
N SER A 3 4.59 -4.23 3.58
CA SER A 3 4.61 -3.34 4.74
C SER A 3 5.91 -2.54 4.85
N SER A 4 7.04 -3.09 4.43
CA SER A 4 8.34 -2.39 4.48
C SER A 4 8.41 -1.22 3.50
N GLU A 5 7.83 -1.34 2.31
CA GLU A 5 7.79 -0.26 1.32
C GLU A 5 6.96 0.92 1.83
N LYS A 6 5.73 0.68 2.27
CA LYS A 6 4.87 1.69 2.89
C LYS A 6 5.55 2.39 4.06
N SER A 7 6.24 1.60 4.88
CA SER A 7 6.98 2.11 6.03
C SER A 7 8.15 3.01 5.61
N CYS A 8 8.88 2.66 4.55
CA CYS A 8 9.95 3.48 4.00
C CYS A 8 9.41 4.77 3.40
N GLN A 9 8.33 4.71 2.63
CA GLN A 9 7.67 5.90 2.09
C GLN A 9 7.19 6.83 3.21
N GLY A 10 6.52 6.28 4.23
CA GLY A 10 6.10 7.07 5.38
C GLY A 10 7.25 7.76 6.09
N LEU A 11 8.38 7.07 6.28
CA LEU A 11 9.58 7.68 6.86
C LEU A 11 10.22 8.74 5.95
N HIS A 12 10.16 8.54 4.63
CA HIS A 12 10.62 9.53 3.66
C HIS A 12 9.82 10.84 3.81
N HIS A 13 8.49 10.75 3.83
CA HIS A 13 7.64 11.92 4.07
C HIS A 13 7.90 12.56 5.44
N MET A 14 8.10 11.76 6.49
CA MET A 14 8.43 12.26 7.83
C MET A 14 9.77 13.00 7.88
N CYS A 15 10.77 12.53 7.15
CA CYS A 15 12.09 13.18 7.10
C CYS A 15 12.10 14.44 6.23
N GLY A 16 11.11 14.62 5.39
CA GLY A 16 10.87 15.86 4.65
C GLY A 16 11.96 16.21 3.66
N ASP A 17 12.62 15.24 3.05
CA ASP A 17 13.46 15.51 1.90
C ASP A 17 12.56 15.89 0.70
N ALA A 18 13.03 16.75 -0.17
CA ALA A 18 12.26 17.24 -1.30
C ALA A 18 11.76 16.05 -2.14
N ILE A 19 10.45 15.91 -2.26
CA ILE A 19 9.82 14.81 -2.96
C ILE A 19 9.78 15.09 -4.47
N TYR A 20 9.72 16.37 -4.85
CA TYR A 20 9.67 16.76 -6.24
C TYR A 20 11.03 16.69 -6.93
N PRO A 21 11.02 16.33 -8.22
CA PRO A 21 12.23 16.28 -9.02
C PRO A 21 12.92 17.65 -9.12
N PRO A 22 14.24 17.66 -9.41
CA PRO A 22 15.05 18.89 -9.42
C PRO A 22 14.61 19.96 -10.43
N TYR A 23 13.78 19.63 -11.39
CA TYR A 23 13.24 20.59 -12.37
C TYR A 23 12.03 21.40 -11.86
N HIS A 24 11.56 21.13 -10.63
CA HIS A 24 10.54 21.91 -9.93
C HIS A 24 11.06 22.42 -8.59
N PRO A 25 12.11 23.25 -8.57
CA PRO A 25 12.75 23.71 -7.33
C PRO A 25 11.81 24.56 -6.47
N GLU A 26 10.81 25.20 -7.04
CA GLU A 26 9.78 25.95 -6.32
C GLU A 26 8.88 25.07 -5.47
N LEU A 27 8.73 23.79 -5.85
CA LEU A 27 7.97 22.79 -5.13
C LEU A 27 8.84 21.94 -4.20
N ALA A 28 10.17 21.99 -4.38
CA ALA A 28 11.15 21.25 -3.59
C ALA A 28 11.32 21.85 -2.18
N LYS A 29 10.24 22.12 -1.49
CA LYS A 29 10.22 22.63 -0.13
C LYS A 29 9.89 21.52 0.85
N PHE A 30 10.54 21.58 2.01
CA PHE A 30 10.17 20.71 3.12
C PHE A 30 8.75 21.03 3.58
N GLU A 31 7.91 20.01 3.64
CA GLU A 31 6.63 20.15 4.32
C GLU A 31 6.87 20.42 5.82
N GLN A 32 6.22 21.46 6.31
CA GLN A 32 6.18 21.74 7.74
C GLN A 32 5.16 20.80 8.40
N GLU A 33 5.52 20.28 9.58
CA GLU A 33 4.64 19.35 10.32
C GLU A 33 4.08 18.22 9.46
N PRO A 34 4.93 17.37 8.86
CA PRO A 34 4.48 16.30 7.99
C PRO A 34 3.55 15.35 8.74
N GLU A 35 2.40 15.08 8.18
CA GLU A 35 1.41 14.15 8.73
C GLU A 35 1.35 12.90 7.87
N VAL A 36 1.73 11.77 8.43
CA VAL A 36 1.66 10.46 7.77
C VAL A 36 0.64 9.60 8.51
N GLU A 37 -0.36 9.15 7.79
CA GLU A 37 -1.45 8.37 8.35
C GLU A 37 -1.57 7.01 7.68
N CYS A 38 -1.63 5.94 8.48
CA CYS A 38 -1.80 4.58 8.01
C CYS A 38 -3.18 4.08 8.41
N ALA A 39 -4.01 3.77 7.45
CA ALA A 39 -5.34 3.22 7.63
C ALA A 39 -5.42 1.78 7.11
N ALA A 40 -6.18 0.93 7.79
CA ALA A 40 -6.51 -0.42 7.39
C ALA A 40 -7.85 -0.80 8.02
N VAL A 41 -8.42 -1.95 7.62
CA VAL A 41 -9.69 -2.45 8.16
C VAL A 41 -9.66 -2.59 9.68
N ASP A 42 -8.53 -3.01 10.22
CA ASP A 42 -8.32 -3.05 11.66
C ASP A 42 -7.05 -2.29 12.07
N ARG A 43 -7.06 -1.80 13.32
CA ARG A 43 -5.92 -1.07 13.88
C ARG A 43 -4.65 -1.91 13.94
N GLY A 44 -4.76 -3.22 14.11
CA GLY A 44 -3.60 -4.12 14.19
C GLY A 44 -2.84 -4.17 12.87
N GLN A 45 -3.56 -4.14 11.74
CA GLN A 45 -2.96 -4.07 10.41
C GLN A 45 -2.26 -2.71 10.19
N ALA A 46 -2.94 -1.59 10.46
CA ALA A 46 -2.33 -0.27 10.39
C ALA A 46 -1.09 -0.14 11.29
N MET A 47 -1.13 -0.73 12.49
CA MET A 47 0.01 -0.78 13.42
C MET A 47 1.19 -1.60 12.91
N ARG A 48 1.00 -2.56 11.99
CA ARG A 48 2.13 -3.30 11.37
C ARG A 48 2.99 -2.37 10.52
N VAL A 49 2.36 -1.54 9.69
CA VAL A 49 3.07 -0.53 8.87
C VAL A 49 3.89 0.40 9.78
N LEU A 50 3.26 0.93 10.82
CA LEU A 50 3.93 1.79 11.80
C LEU A 50 5.04 1.04 12.56
N GLY A 51 4.83 -0.22 12.91
CA GLY A 51 5.81 -1.07 13.60
C GLY A 51 7.06 -1.33 12.76
N ASP A 52 6.90 -1.56 11.47
CA ASP A 52 8.03 -1.73 10.56
C ASP A 52 8.76 -0.40 10.33
N ALA A 53 8.02 0.71 10.22
CA ALA A 53 8.63 2.05 10.18
C ALA A 53 9.49 2.33 11.42
N LYS A 54 9.04 1.94 12.62
CA LYS A 54 9.80 2.07 13.85
C LYS A 54 11.10 1.26 13.83
N LYS A 55 11.05 0.01 13.37
CA LYS A 55 12.24 -0.85 13.24
C LYS A 55 13.26 -0.23 12.27
N ILE A 56 12.80 0.22 11.10
CA ILE A 56 13.63 0.86 10.08
C ILE A 56 14.26 2.15 10.65
N ALA A 57 13.45 3.00 11.29
CA ALA A 57 13.93 4.24 11.88
C ALA A 57 15.01 4.01 12.95
N LEU A 58 14.80 3.04 13.84
CA LEU A 58 15.77 2.70 14.88
C LEU A 58 17.04 2.04 14.34
N ALA A 59 16.94 1.27 13.24
CA ALA A 59 18.08 0.66 12.58
C ALA A 59 18.92 1.67 11.76
N SER A 60 18.38 2.85 11.45
CA SER A 60 19.07 3.88 10.69
C SER A 60 19.48 5.06 11.57
N PRO A 61 20.78 5.24 11.90
CA PRO A 61 21.23 6.33 12.77
C PRO A 61 20.85 7.74 12.26
N ASN A 62 20.79 7.93 10.94
CA ASN A 62 20.42 9.21 10.35
C ASN A 62 18.93 9.53 10.57
N ILE A 63 18.05 8.54 10.49
CA ILE A 63 16.61 8.68 10.72
C ILE A 63 16.35 8.80 12.23
N ALA A 64 16.97 7.96 13.05
CA ALA A 64 16.81 7.96 14.50
C ALA A 64 17.15 9.31 15.14
N ARG A 65 18.11 10.06 14.59
CA ARG A 65 18.43 11.42 15.07
C ARG A 65 17.34 12.43 14.80
N ARG A 66 16.55 12.26 13.75
CA ARG A 66 15.48 13.18 13.35
C ARG A 66 14.15 12.88 14.02
N LEU A 67 13.92 11.63 14.41
CA LEU A 67 12.63 11.16 14.90
C LEU A 67 12.66 10.75 16.37
N LEU A 68 11.55 10.98 17.05
CA LEU A 68 11.20 10.32 18.31
C LEU A 68 10.38 9.07 17.97
N VAL A 69 10.87 7.92 18.41
CA VAL A 69 10.26 6.62 18.10
C VAL A 69 9.81 5.95 19.40
N PRO A 70 8.66 6.37 19.99
CA PRO A 70 8.14 5.76 21.20
C PRO A 70 7.60 4.35 20.94
N ARG A 71 7.43 3.55 22.01
CA ARG A 71 6.77 2.24 21.89
C ARG A 71 5.32 2.36 21.44
N SER A 72 4.62 3.39 21.91
CA SER A 72 3.25 3.71 21.51
C SER A 72 3.19 4.42 20.15
N ASN A 73 2.01 4.65 19.65
CA ASN A 73 1.70 5.52 18.52
C ASN A 73 1.70 6.99 19.02
N PRO A 74 2.20 7.98 18.29
CA PRO A 74 2.84 7.98 16.97
C PRO A 74 4.38 8.00 16.97
N ILE A 75 5.02 7.96 15.79
CA ILE A 75 6.38 8.48 15.55
C ILE A 75 6.25 9.99 15.38
N VAL A 76 7.18 10.78 15.94
CA VAL A 76 7.12 12.25 15.89
C VAL A 76 8.45 12.81 15.39
N HIS A 77 8.40 13.84 14.53
CA HIS A 77 9.62 14.55 14.13
C HIS A 77 10.09 15.48 15.25
N ARG A 78 11.40 15.43 15.57
CA ARG A 78 11.96 16.14 16.76
C ARG A 78 11.90 17.65 16.69
N THR A 79 12.07 18.21 15.50
CA THR A 79 12.29 19.66 15.32
C THR A 79 11.24 20.34 14.44
N ARG A 80 10.60 19.61 13.54
CA ARG A 80 9.60 20.18 12.61
C ARG A 80 8.17 20.01 13.05
N GLY A 81 7.92 19.30 14.15
CA GLY A 81 6.58 18.81 14.44
C GLY A 81 6.19 17.68 13.48
N GLY A 82 4.91 17.42 13.34
CA GLY A 82 4.42 16.34 12.49
C GLY A 82 4.55 14.96 13.12
N TYR A 83 3.87 13.99 12.52
CA TYR A 83 3.78 12.65 13.08
C TYR A 83 3.50 11.60 11.99
N MET A 84 3.87 10.34 12.31
CA MET A 84 3.38 9.16 11.59
C MET A 84 2.58 8.31 12.58
N ARG A 85 1.32 8.04 12.25
CA ARG A 85 0.40 7.30 13.13
C ARG A 85 -0.43 6.25 12.38
N ALA A 86 -0.84 5.22 13.11
CA ALA A 86 -1.88 4.31 12.69
C ALA A 86 -3.24 4.84 13.14
N LEU A 87 -4.19 4.90 12.22
CA LEU A 87 -5.56 5.28 12.50
C LEU A 87 -6.32 4.13 13.17
N SER A 88 -7.33 4.47 13.96
CA SER A 88 -8.28 3.52 14.55
C SER A 88 -9.65 3.68 13.88
N LYS A 89 -10.53 2.67 14.03
CA LYS A 89 -11.89 2.70 13.50
C LYS A 89 -12.74 3.90 13.98
N ASP A 90 -12.39 4.49 15.13
CA ASP A 90 -13.09 5.65 15.71
C ASP A 90 -12.72 6.97 15.01
N THR A 91 -12.11 6.92 13.83
CA THR A 91 -11.68 8.11 13.09
C THR A 91 -12.80 8.86 12.39
N LYS A 92 -14.04 8.41 12.47
CA LYS A 92 -15.23 9.10 11.92
C LYS A 92 -15.37 10.58 12.36
N ASN A 93 -14.68 10.98 13.43
CA ASN A 93 -14.70 12.35 13.97
C ASN A 93 -13.41 13.15 13.70
N LYS A 94 -12.56 12.72 12.77
CA LYS A 94 -11.24 13.33 12.56
C LYS A 94 -11.06 13.98 11.17
N ASP A 95 -12.09 14.61 10.65
CA ASP A 95 -12.06 15.38 9.39
C ASP A 95 -11.09 16.58 9.35
N SER A 96 -10.30 16.78 10.41
CA SER A 96 -9.43 17.95 10.53
C SER A 96 -7.97 17.72 10.12
N GLY A 97 -7.60 16.52 9.72
CA GLY A 97 -6.24 16.20 9.28
C GLY A 97 -5.89 16.85 7.94
N ALA A 98 -4.60 17.10 7.76
CA ALA A 98 -4.03 17.52 6.49
C ALA A 98 -2.82 16.61 6.17
N PRO A 99 -3.06 15.31 5.88
CA PRO A 99 -1.97 14.38 5.67
C PRO A 99 -1.13 14.76 4.44
N THR A 100 0.17 14.70 4.65
CA THR A 100 1.17 14.74 3.57
C THR A 100 1.18 13.40 2.83
N TYR A 101 0.99 12.30 3.59
CA TYR A 101 0.95 10.95 3.04
C TYR A 101 -0.10 10.13 3.77
N PHE A 102 -1.06 9.63 3.01
CA PHE A 102 -2.15 8.79 3.53
C PHE A 102 -2.06 7.39 2.90
N ILE A 103 -1.97 6.38 3.74
CA ILE A 103 -1.84 4.99 3.32
C ILE A 103 -3.14 4.25 3.63
N VAL A 104 -3.77 3.68 2.61
CA VAL A 104 -4.89 2.74 2.74
C VAL A 104 -4.39 1.33 2.44
N ASP A 105 -4.33 0.50 3.48
CA ASP A 105 -3.84 -0.87 3.35
C ASP A 105 -5.00 -1.87 3.27
N GLU A 106 -4.82 -2.89 2.42
CA GLU A 106 -5.79 -3.98 2.19
C GLU A 106 -7.17 -3.41 1.81
N TYR A 107 -7.22 -2.53 0.79
CA TYR A 107 -8.45 -1.82 0.42
C TYR A 107 -9.60 -2.77 0.04
N HIS A 108 -9.30 -3.95 -0.53
CA HIS A 108 -10.31 -4.99 -0.84
C HIS A 108 -11.13 -5.44 0.38
N ALA A 109 -10.61 -5.28 1.59
CA ALA A 109 -11.30 -5.69 2.80
C ALA A 109 -12.20 -4.58 3.40
N HIS A 110 -12.14 -3.35 2.88
CA HIS A 110 -13.00 -2.25 3.31
C HIS A 110 -14.42 -2.42 2.76
N GLN A 111 -15.42 -2.17 3.59
CA GLN A 111 -16.82 -2.35 3.23
C GLN A 111 -17.42 -1.15 2.47
N ASN A 112 -16.81 0.02 2.64
CA ASN A 112 -17.22 1.28 2.03
C ASN A 112 -15.99 2.15 1.72
N SER A 113 -16.21 3.26 1.02
CA SER A 113 -15.17 4.22 0.62
C SER A 113 -14.75 5.20 1.71
N GLU A 114 -15.35 5.19 2.92
CA GLU A 114 -15.14 6.22 3.94
C GLU A 114 -13.65 6.54 4.20
N ILE A 115 -12.80 5.52 4.23
CA ILE A 115 -11.35 5.71 4.46
C ILE A 115 -10.66 6.30 3.23
N TYR A 116 -11.04 5.88 2.05
CA TYR A 116 -10.55 6.43 0.78
C TYR A 116 -10.96 7.90 0.65
N ASP A 117 -12.23 8.19 0.91
CA ASP A 117 -12.79 9.54 0.86
C ASP A 117 -12.12 10.47 1.90
N LEU A 118 -11.77 9.94 3.08
CA LEU A 118 -11.01 10.68 4.08
C LEU A 118 -9.64 11.10 3.54
N GLY A 119 -8.95 10.22 2.83
CA GLY A 119 -7.66 10.50 2.18
C GLY A 119 -7.82 11.54 1.07
N THR A 120 -8.75 11.35 0.14
CA THR A 120 -8.96 12.25 -1.02
C THR A 120 -9.47 13.63 -0.60
N ASN A 121 -10.37 13.72 0.37
CA ASN A 121 -10.89 14.99 0.90
C ASN A 121 -9.82 15.84 1.61
N SER A 122 -8.68 15.26 1.93
CA SER A 122 -7.54 15.98 2.50
C SER A 122 -6.67 16.67 1.46
N PHE A 123 -6.80 16.32 0.18
CA PHE A 123 -6.04 16.93 -0.91
C PHE A 123 -6.34 18.43 -1.03
N GLY A 124 -5.31 19.18 -1.41
CA GLY A 124 -5.38 20.64 -1.50
C GLY A 124 -5.12 21.37 -0.17
N LYS A 125 -5.07 20.68 0.96
CA LYS A 125 -4.63 21.26 2.25
C LYS A 125 -3.12 21.31 2.38
N ARG A 126 -2.41 20.53 1.59
CA ARG A 126 -0.93 20.46 1.49
C ARG A 126 -0.49 20.64 0.06
N VAL A 127 0.74 21.10 -0.12
CA VAL A 127 1.34 21.24 -1.46
C VAL A 127 1.65 19.88 -2.08
N GLN A 128 1.97 18.90 -1.26
CA GLN A 128 2.45 17.57 -1.67
C GLN A 128 1.68 16.45 -0.96
N SER A 129 0.36 16.43 -1.12
CA SER A 129 -0.44 15.31 -0.60
C SER A 129 -0.31 14.09 -1.51
N LEU A 130 -0.14 12.91 -0.91
CA LEU A 130 -0.14 11.62 -1.60
C LEU A 130 -1.07 10.64 -0.90
N LEU A 131 -1.98 10.04 -1.64
CA LEU A 131 -2.76 8.88 -1.22
C LEU A 131 -2.19 7.63 -1.88
N ASP A 132 -1.83 6.65 -1.08
CA ASP A 132 -1.31 5.36 -1.53
C ASP A 132 -2.28 4.26 -1.12
N VAL A 133 -2.94 3.65 -2.09
CA VAL A 133 -3.92 2.57 -1.89
C VAL A 133 -3.29 1.25 -2.31
N ILE A 134 -3.17 0.33 -1.36
CA ILE A 134 -2.50 -0.95 -1.61
C ILE A 134 -3.46 -2.08 -1.27
N THR A 135 -3.60 -2.99 -2.22
CA THR A 135 -4.54 -4.10 -2.09
C THR A 135 -4.06 -5.35 -2.84
N THR A 136 -4.70 -6.46 -2.57
CA THR A 136 -4.76 -7.65 -3.44
C THR A 136 -6.13 -7.69 -4.09
N ALA A 137 -6.34 -8.58 -5.05
CA ALA A 137 -7.67 -8.85 -5.58
C ALA A 137 -8.65 -9.21 -4.47
N GLY A 138 -9.87 -8.71 -4.57
CA GLY A 138 -10.95 -9.01 -3.63
C GLY A 138 -11.69 -10.31 -3.97
N ASP A 139 -12.42 -10.84 -3.00
CA ASP A 139 -13.24 -12.05 -3.19
C ASP A 139 -14.63 -11.75 -3.78
N ASP A 140 -15.05 -10.49 -3.82
CA ASP A 140 -16.38 -10.07 -4.26
C ASP A 140 -16.32 -8.85 -5.16
N ALA A 141 -16.55 -9.09 -6.45
CA ALA A 141 -16.51 -8.08 -7.50
C ALA A 141 -17.74 -7.13 -7.49
N GLY A 142 -18.80 -7.46 -6.76
CA GLY A 142 -20.11 -6.83 -7.01
C GLY A 142 -20.45 -5.62 -6.16
N SER A 143 -19.80 -5.37 -5.02
CA SER A 143 -20.30 -4.40 -4.05
C SER A 143 -19.28 -3.62 -3.24
N LYS A 144 -17.99 -3.82 -3.48
CA LYS A 144 -16.94 -3.15 -2.69
C LYS A 144 -16.28 -2.03 -3.46
N PRO A 145 -15.94 -0.91 -2.81
CA PRO A 145 -15.34 0.25 -3.47
C PRO A 145 -13.99 -0.06 -4.13
N CYS A 146 -13.26 -1.09 -3.65
CA CYS A 146 -12.03 -1.53 -4.26
C CYS A 146 -12.20 -2.02 -5.70
N TYR A 147 -13.33 -2.66 -6.02
CA TYR A 147 -13.62 -3.11 -7.38
C TYR A 147 -13.85 -1.94 -8.35
N GLU A 148 -14.54 -0.90 -7.89
CA GLU A 148 -14.72 0.32 -8.69
C GLU A 148 -13.40 1.01 -9.00
N GLU A 149 -12.50 1.07 -8.01
CA GLU A 149 -11.14 1.59 -8.19
C GLU A 149 -10.31 0.71 -9.13
N GLU A 150 -10.45 -0.62 -9.06
CA GLU A 150 -9.79 -1.54 -9.98
C GLU A 150 -10.23 -1.31 -11.42
N LEU A 151 -11.54 -1.15 -11.65
CA LEU A 151 -12.08 -0.85 -12.99
C LEU A 151 -11.55 0.49 -13.51
N TYR A 152 -11.48 1.51 -12.66
CA TYR A 152 -10.90 2.79 -13.03
C TYR A 152 -9.40 2.67 -13.33
N ALA A 153 -8.66 1.97 -12.49
CA ALA A 153 -7.24 1.70 -12.67
C ALA A 153 -6.94 0.99 -14.01
N LYS A 154 -7.71 -0.04 -14.33
CA LYS A 154 -7.59 -0.76 -15.62
C LYS A 154 -7.91 0.16 -16.79
N ARG A 155 -8.93 1.00 -16.68
CA ARG A 155 -9.24 1.99 -17.73
C ARG A 155 -8.09 2.97 -17.96
N VAL A 156 -7.47 3.48 -16.91
CA VAL A 156 -6.30 4.38 -17.03
C VAL A 156 -5.12 3.70 -17.71
N LEU A 157 -4.94 2.38 -17.51
CA LEU A 157 -3.85 1.62 -18.13
C LEU A 157 -4.11 1.23 -19.57
N GLU A 158 -5.35 0.95 -19.95
CA GLU A 158 -5.71 0.26 -21.20
C GLU A 158 -6.39 1.18 -22.22
N ASP A 159 -7.08 2.22 -21.77
CA ASP A 159 -7.81 3.15 -22.64
C ASP A 159 -6.98 4.42 -22.91
N PRO A 160 -6.40 4.59 -24.09
CA PRO A 160 -5.57 5.75 -24.43
C PRO A 160 -6.37 7.08 -24.44
N THR A 161 -7.69 7.02 -24.38
CA THR A 161 -8.54 8.22 -24.29
C THR A 161 -8.72 8.71 -22.84
N VAL A 162 -8.38 7.88 -21.84
CA VAL A 162 -8.44 8.21 -20.43
C VAL A 162 -7.04 8.65 -19.98
N THR A 163 -6.87 9.96 -19.74
CA THR A 163 -5.62 10.52 -19.24
C THR A 163 -5.83 11.07 -17.83
N ASP A 164 -5.11 10.53 -16.87
CA ASP A 164 -5.05 11.04 -15.50
C ASP A 164 -3.61 11.07 -15.01
N GLU A 165 -2.96 12.22 -15.17
CA GLU A 165 -1.54 12.40 -14.80
C GLU A 165 -1.33 12.41 -13.27
N SER A 166 -2.39 12.56 -12.49
CA SER A 166 -2.35 12.54 -11.03
C SER A 166 -2.51 11.14 -10.44
N TYR A 167 -2.88 10.15 -11.26
CA TYR A 167 -3.23 8.80 -10.84
C TYR A 167 -2.21 7.78 -11.32
N PHE A 168 -1.32 7.35 -10.42
CA PHE A 168 -0.36 6.29 -10.70
C PHE A 168 -0.97 4.92 -10.44
N VAL A 169 -0.89 4.02 -11.43
CA VAL A 169 -1.43 2.66 -11.35
C VAL A 169 -0.33 1.61 -11.55
N MET A 170 -0.36 0.59 -10.70
CA MET A 170 0.42 -0.63 -10.90
C MET A 170 -0.43 -1.86 -10.57
N VAL A 171 -0.82 -2.62 -11.58
CA VAL A 171 -1.51 -3.91 -11.44
C VAL A 171 -0.54 -5.06 -11.68
N ARG A 172 -0.61 -6.09 -10.85
CA ARG A 172 0.20 -7.31 -10.93
C ARG A 172 -0.70 -8.52 -10.75
N GLU A 173 -1.12 -9.07 -11.87
CA GLU A 173 -2.01 -10.22 -11.99
C GLU A 173 -1.54 -11.15 -13.10
N LEU A 174 -2.14 -12.31 -13.27
CA LEU A 174 -1.97 -13.10 -14.49
C LEU A 174 -2.69 -12.38 -15.64
N ASP A 175 -2.13 -12.46 -16.84
CA ASP A 175 -2.77 -11.92 -18.01
C ASP A 175 -3.96 -12.81 -18.45
N GLU A 176 -4.89 -12.21 -19.21
CA GLU A 176 -5.99 -12.97 -19.81
C GLU A 176 -5.44 -14.12 -20.68
N GLY A 177 -5.92 -15.34 -20.45
CA GLY A 177 -5.48 -16.55 -21.12
C GLY A 177 -4.24 -17.22 -20.53
N ASP A 178 -3.60 -16.66 -19.52
CA ASP A 178 -2.56 -17.36 -18.77
C ASP A 178 -3.12 -18.59 -18.06
N ASN A 179 -2.35 -19.68 -18.08
CA ASN A 179 -2.70 -20.86 -17.33
C ASN A 179 -2.21 -20.74 -15.87
N PRO A 180 -3.09 -20.71 -14.86
CA PRO A 180 -2.68 -20.61 -13.45
C PRO A 180 -1.90 -21.85 -12.94
N HIS A 181 -1.86 -22.94 -13.71
CA HIS A 181 -1.01 -24.11 -13.41
C HIS A 181 0.42 -23.98 -13.95
N ASP A 182 0.70 -22.99 -14.80
CA ASP A 182 2.02 -22.78 -15.37
C ASP A 182 2.87 -21.88 -14.48
N GLU A 183 3.80 -22.47 -13.74
CA GLU A 183 4.71 -21.75 -12.85
C GLU A 183 5.50 -20.63 -13.55
N ARG A 184 5.70 -20.74 -14.87
CA ARG A 184 6.44 -19.74 -15.68
C ARG A 184 5.69 -18.41 -15.74
N THR A 185 4.38 -18.40 -15.51
CA THR A 185 3.54 -17.18 -15.52
C THR A 185 3.40 -16.55 -14.13
N TRP A 186 3.63 -17.30 -13.05
CA TRP A 186 3.38 -16.84 -11.67
C TRP A 186 4.15 -15.59 -11.26
N HIS A 187 5.28 -15.30 -11.91
CA HIS A 187 6.03 -14.07 -11.67
C HIS A 187 5.27 -12.80 -12.06
N LYS A 188 4.24 -12.89 -12.90
CA LYS A 188 3.40 -11.75 -13.29
C LYS A 188 2.65 -11.22 -12.08
N ALA A 189 1.98 -12.10 -11.34
CA ALA A 189 1.31 -11.78 -10.08
C ALA A 189 2.27 -11.68 -8.89
N ASN A 190 3.45 -12.32 -8.96
CA ASN A 190 4.45 -12.35 -7.91
C ASN A 190 5.83 -11.88 -8.40
N PRO A 191 6.05 -10.56 -8.61
CA PRO A 191 7.26 -10.04 -9.27
C PRO A 191 8.57 -10.43 -8.61
N CYS A 192 8.57 -10.72 -7.29
CA CYS A 192 9.74 -11.18 -6.56
C CYS A 192 10.31 -12.50 -7.10
N LEU A 193 9.52 -13.30 -7.81
CA LEU A 193 9.99 -14.54 -8.45
C LEU A 193 10.94 -14.30 -9.64
N ARG A 194 10.96 -13.08 -10.21
CA ARG A 194 11.88 -12.72 -11.29
C ARG A 194 13.33 -12.59 -10.84
N TYR A 195 13.55 -12.41 -9.54
CA TYR A 195 14.87 -12.13 -8.99
C TYR A 195 15.32 -13.31 -8.14
N PRO A 196 16.25 -14.14 -8.64
CA PRO A 196 16.77 -15.30 -7.89
C PRO A 196 17.33 -14.88 -6.53
N SER A 197 16.78 -15.45 -5.47
CA SER A 197 17.22 -15.20 -4.11
C SER A 197 16.66 -16.28 -3.18
N ARG A 198 17.25 -16.45 -2.00
CA ARG A 198 16.67 -17.34 -0.99
C ARG A 198 15.19 -17.03 -0.68
N TYR A 199 14.80 -15.77 -0.79
CA TYR A 199 13.42 -15.39 -0.57
C TYR A 199 12.50 -15.84 -1.71
N SER A 200 12.91 -15.67 -2.97
CA SER A 200 12.13 -16.13 -4.14
C SER A 200 11.98 -17.66 -4.14
N ASP A 201 12.99 -18.40 -3.73
CA ASP A 201 12.93 -19.86 -3.63
C ASP A 201 11.90 -20.30 -2.57
N ILE A 202 11.90 -19.64 -1.40
CA ILE A 202 10.92 -19.90 -0.35
C ILE A 202 9.52 -19.55 -0.83
N LEU A 203 9.35 -18.40 -1.48
CA LEU A 203 8.06 -17.96 -2.01
C LEU A 203 7.54 -18.92 -3.07
N LEU A 204 8.38 -19.32 -4.03
CA LEU A 204 8.00 -20.26 -5.08
C LEU A 204 7.56 -21.61 -4.48
N LYS A 205 8.33 -22.12 -3.51
CA LYS A 205 7.95 -23.36 -2.80
C LYS A 205 6.59 -23.19 -2.13
N GLN A 206 6.35 -22.09 -1.43
CA GLN A 206 5.09 -21.83 -0.76
C GLN A 206 3.91 -21.77 -1.75
N ILE A 207 4.08 -21.10 -2.89
CA ILE A 207 3.04 -21.02 -3.93
C ILE A 207 2.74 -22.41 -4.49
N ARG A 208 3.76 -23.25 -4.75
CA ARG A 208 3.61 -24.64 -5.19
C ARG A 208 2.82 -25.47 -4.18
N ASP A 209 3.17 -25.36 -2.91
CA ASP A 209 2.51 -26.10 -1.82
C ASP A 209 1.02 -25.70 -1.74
N GLU A 210 0.71 -24.40 -1.82
CA GLU A 210 -0.67 -23.89 -1.81
C GLU A 210 -1.45 -24.30 -3.06
N HIS A 211 -0.82 -24.23 -4.27
CA HIS A 211 -1.41 -24.71 -5.51
C HIS A 211 -1.79 -26.20 -5.41
N ASN A 212 -0.82 -27.04 -5.00
CA ASN A 212 -1.05 -28.47 -4.88
C ASN A 212 -2.16 -28.78 -3.86
N ALA A 213 -2.17 -28.09 -2.71
CA ALA A 213 -3.21 -28.29 -1.71
C ALA A 213 -4.60 -27.86 -2.22
N ALA A 214 -4.69 -26.77 -2.98
CA ALA A 214 -5.96 -26.31 -3.54
C ALA A 214 -6.52 -27.30 -4.56
N TYR A 215 -5.70 -27.70 -5.52
CA TYR A 215 -6.16 -28.53 -6.64
C TYR A 215 -6.27 -30.01 -6.31
N THR A 216 -5.42 -30.56 -5.43
CA THR A 216 -5.56 -31.95 -4.96
C THR A 216 -6.83 -32.14 -4.14
N SER A 217 -7.25 -31.14 -3.38
CA SER A 217 -8.50 -31.23 -2.60
C SER A 217 -9.76 -31.14 -3.46
N ASN A 218 -9.65 -30.67 -4.70
CA ASN A 218 -10.75 -30.38 -5.62
C ASN A 218 -11.87 -29.53 -4.96
N ASP A 219 -11.48 -28.65 -4.03
CA ASP A 219 -12.37 -27.77 -3.27
C ASP A 219 -12.42 -26.40 -3.97
N PRO A 220 -13.59 -26.00 -4.53
CA PRO A 220 -13.73 -24.75 -5.25
C PRO A 220 -13.32 -23.51 -4.44
N ASP A 221 -13.58 -23.50 -3.13
CA ASP A 221 -13.24 -22.38 -2.26
C ASP A 221 -11.72 -22.27 -2.06
N LYS A 222 -11.01 -23.38 -1.96
CA LYS A 222 -9.54 -23.36 -1.87
C LYS A 222 -8.92 -22.93 -3.18
N ILE A 223 -9.45 -23.39 -4.31
CA ILE A 223 -9.01 -22.98 -5.65
C ILE A 223 -9.23 -21.47 -5.81
N ARG A 224 -10.43 -20.96 -5.52
CA ARG A 224 -10.73 -19.54 -5.58
C ARG A 224 -9.78 -18.73 -4.70
N LYS A 225 -9.57 -19.15 -3.45
CA LYS A 225 -8.61 -18.46 -2.54
C LYS A 225 -7.18 -18.45 -3.07
N PHE A 226 -6.73 -19.53 -3.70
CA PHE A 226 -5.41 -19.56 -4.34
C PHE A 226 -5.34 -18.58 -5.49
N LEU A 227 -6.33 -18.60 -6.40
CA LEU A 227 -6.38 -17.69 -7.55
C LEU A 227 -6.40 -16.22 -7.10
N THR A 228 -7.29 -15.85 -6.18
CA THR A 228 -7.39 -14.47 -5.68
C THR A 228 -6.12 -14.00 -4.94
N ARG A 229 -5.57 -14.83 -4.05
CA ARG A 229 -4.47 -14.40 -3.17
C ARG A 229 -3.09 -14.48 -3.79
N ARG A 230 -2.89 -15.42 -4.72
CA ARG A 230 -1.58 -15.71 -5.32
C ARG A 230 -1.48 -15.28 -6.77
N MET A 231 -2.56 -15.36 -7.51
CA MET A 231 -2.60 -15.05 -8.93
C MET A 231 -3.27 -13.70 -9.23
N CYS A 232 -3.93 -13.12 -8.23
CA CYS A 232 -4.68 -11.86 -8.31
C CYS A 232 -5.79 -11.91 -9.38
N LEU A 233 -6.48 -13.07 -9.48
CA LEU A 233 -7.63 -13.34 -10.36
C LEU A 233 -8.94 -13.39 -9.58
#